data_724cd23fb6de27198ddb4db20a345d2b
#
_entry.id   724cd23fb6de27198ddb4db20a345d2b
#
_cell.length_a   1.000
_cell.length_b   1.000
_cell.length_c   1.000
_cell.angle_alpha   90.00
_cell.angle_beta   90.00
_cell.angle_gamma   90.00
#
_symmetry.space_group_name_H-M   'P 1'
#
loop_
_entity.id
_entity.type
_entity.pdbx_description
1 polymer ?
#
loop_
_entity_poly.entity_id
_entity_poly.type
_entity_poly.pdbx_seq_one_letter_code
_entity_poly.pdbx_strand_id
1 'polypeptide(L)'
;MDMTDQEETVMQDTILLQYLSKKLHTHAYKFSINGKIVFSCCKVLSFQDSYIKDRDFLTFLLKALPQKAPCLKSIHQKDIYCVVPDQNAIYVIGPVSFASSVYLICDYDALTLEEEIEKYVPQIDLPAYLEDMIFLNHMITGVELTVEQVIRNNCLNPEHEEKVQKNFNDILFENHENNKHHNPYDQELREFGSIENGDLIQLEKSMQEDYDGTLGTLAKDPLRNLKNLGIVLVTLASRAAIRGGLSPEISFSLSDS
;
A
#
# COMPACT_ATOMS: atom_id res chain seq x y z
N MET A 1 -32.33 1.22 31.43
CA MET A 1 -31.05 0.64 31.06
C MET A 1 -30.22 0.60 32.34
N ASP A 2 -30.08 -0.58 32.91
CA ASP A 2 -29.50 -0.76 34.24
C ASP A 2 -27.98 -0.51 34.23
N MET A 3 -27.44 -0.04 35.38
CA MET A 3 -25.96 0.18 35.50
C MET A 3 -25.15 -1.07 35.20
N THR A 4 -25.70 -2.25 35.38
CA THR A 4 -25.09 -3.55 35.07
C THR A 4 -24.92 -3.78 33.57
N ASP A 5 -25.87 -3.38 32.72
CA ASP A 5 -25.81 -3.54 31.27
C ASP A 5 -24.73 -2.62 30.64
N GLN A 6 -24.48 -1.45 31.21
CA GLN A 6 -23.44 -0.54 30.73
C GLN A 6 -22.03 -1.02 31.08
N GLU A 7 -21.83 -1.60 32.26
CA GLU A 7 -20.55 -2.17 32.68
C GLU A 7 -20.19 -3.42 31.85
N GLU A 8 -21.17 -4.26 31.55
CA GLU A 8 -20.99 -5.45 30.72
C GLU A 8 -20.62 -5.10 29.27
N THR A 9 -21.30 -4.10 28.68
CA THR A 9 -21.00 -3.60 27.32
C THR A 9 -19.60 -3.00 27.24
N VAL A 10 -19.18 -2.19 28.22
CA VAL A 10 -17.83 -1.60 28.25
C VAL A 10 -16.75 -2.68 28.37
N MET A 11 -17.03 -3.75 29.11
CA MET A 11 -16.08 -4.85 29.26
C MET A 11 -15.94 -5.68 27.96
N GLN A 12 -17.04 -5.89 27.24
CA GLN A 12 -17.04 -6.59 25.94
C GLN A 12 -16.25 -5.83 24.87
N ASP A 13 -16.48 -4.53 24.75
CA ASP A 13 -15.75 -3.66 23.82
C ASP A 13 -14.23 -3.70 24.07
N THR A 14 -13.85 -3.65 25.33
CA THR A 14 -12.44 -3.66 25.75
C THR A 14 -11.74 -4.97 25.36
N ILE A 15 -12.41 -6.09 25.58
CA ILE A 15 -11.89 -7.42 25.22
C ILE A 15 -11.72 -7.52 23.68
N LEU A 16 -12.71 -7.05 22.94
CA LEU A 16 -12.69 -7.07 21.48
C LEU A 16 -11.56 -6.20 20.90
N LEU A 17 -11.38 -4.99 21.42
CA LEU A 17 -10.28 -4.10 21.02
C LEU A 17 -8.91 -4.70 21.35
N GLN A 18 -8.76 -5.35 22.53
CA GLN A 18 -7.52 -6.04 22.89
C GLN A 18 -7.24 -7.22 21.96
N TYR A 19 -8.25 -7.97 21.58
CA TYR A 19 -8.12 -9.09 20.64
C TYR A 19 -7.65 -8.60 19.27
N LEU A 20 -8.31 -7.58 18.70
CA LEU A 20 -7.96 -7.01 17.41
C LEU A 20 -6.56 -6.38 17.41
N SER A 21 -6.22 -5.62 18.44
CA SER A 21 -4.87 -5.06 18.61
C SER A 21 -3.79 -6.15 18.61
N LYS A 22 -4.05 -7.28 19.30
CA LYS A 22 -3.13 -8.40 19.33
C LYS A 22 -3.05 -9.13 17.99
N LYS A 23 -4.20 -9.37 17.33
CA LYS A 23 -4.28 -10.07 16.04
C LYS A 23 -3.59 -9.28 14.93
N LEU A 24 -3.82 -7.98 14.88
CA LEU A 24 -3.37 -7.09 13.82
C LEU A 24 -2.02 -6.40 14.14
N HIS A 25 -1.44 -6.66 15.32
CA HIS A 25 -0.21 -6.05 15.80
C HIS A 25 -0.19 -4.51 15.72
N THR A 26 -1.34 -3.88 15.95
CA THR A 26 -1.50 -2.42 15.85
C THR A 26 -2.26 -1.87 17.05
N HIS A 27 -2.42 -0.55 17.08
CA HIS A 27 -3.20 0.13 18.11
C HIS A 27 -4.70 -0.06 17.91
N ALA A 28 -5.42 -0.12 19.03
CA ALA A 28 -6.87 -0.05 19.09
C ALA A 28 -7.29 1.00 20.13
N TYR A 29 -8.20 1.86 19.73
CA TYR A 29 -8.67 2.98 20.53
C TYR A 29 -10.20 3.02 20.60
N LYS A 30 -10.71 3.52 21.71
CA LYS A 30 -12.09 3.99 21.86
C LYS A 30 -12.05 5.45 22.28
N PHE A 31 -12.68 6.33 21.49
CA PHE A 31 -12.83 7.73 21.79
C PHE A 31 -14.30 8.05 22.06
N SER A 32 -14.54 8.97 22.98
CA SER A 32 -15.84 9.62 23.09
C SER A 32 -16.08 10.54 21.89
N ILE A 33 -17.33 10.95 21.68
CA ILE A 33 -17.71 11.92 20.65
C ILE A 33 -16.97 13.28 20.77
N ASN A 34 -16.45 13.58 21.97
CA ASN A 34 -15.66 14.79 22.23
C ASN A 34 -14.16 14.60 21.98
N GLY A 35 -13.75 13.47 21.40
CA GLY A 35 -12.34 13.17 21.10
C GLY A 35 -11.49 12.75 22.30
N LYS A 36 -12.11 12.51 23.48
CA LYS A 36 -11.36 12.01 24.64
C LYS A 36 -11.12 10.50 24.51
N ILE A 37 -9.89 10.07 24.72
CA ILE A 37 -9.55 8.65 24.80
C ILE A 37 -10.24 8.02 26.01
N VAL A 38 -11.11 7.06 25.75
CA VAL A 38 -11.81 6.25 26.76
C VAL A 38 -11.01 4.98 27.04
N PHE A 39 -10.45 4.38 25.98
CA PHE A 39 -9.64 3.19 26.08
C PHE A 39 -8.58 3.21 24.97
N SER A 40 -7.39 2.67 25.27
CA SER A 40 -6.34 2.44 24.28
C SER A 40 -5.54 1.20 24.64
N CYS A 41 -5.15 0.43 23.65
CA CYS A 41 -4.23 -0.69 23.81
C CYS A 41 -3.34 -0.87 22.58
N CYS A 42 -2.12 -1.33 22.84
CA CYS A 42 -1.22 -1.87 21.84
C CYS A 42 -0.37 -2.94 22.51
N LYS A 43 -0.23 -4.09 21.85
CA LYS A 43 0.60 -5.19 22.36
C LYS A 43 2.01 -5.21 21.81
N VAL A 44 2.34 -4.28 20.90
CA VAL A 44 3.70 -4.13 20.35
C VAL A 44 4.46 -3.10 21.19
N LEU A 45 5.45 -3.55 21.95
CA LEU A 45 6.13 -2.77 22.99
C LEU A 45 6.90 -1.54 22.49
N SER A 46 7.33 -1.51 21.23
CA SER A 46 8.13 -0.41 20.67
C SER A 46 7.34 0.54 19.77
N PHE A 47 6.03 0.31 19.60
CA PHE A 47 5.22 1.07 18.67
C PHE A 47 4.46 2.20 19.38
N GLN A 48 4.81 3.44 19.05
CA GLN A 48 4.07 4.61 19.50
C GLN A 48 3.36 5.26 18.30
N ASP A 49 2.05 5.42 18.42
CA ASP A 49 1.26 6.18 17.46
C ASP A 49 1.32 7.68 17.81
N SER A 50 2.18 8.42 17.11
CA SER A 50 2.35 9.85 17.32
C SER A 50 1.19 10.69 16.79
N TYR A 51 0.48 10.21 15.76
CA TYR A 51 -0.61 10.96 15.12
C TYR A 51 -1.83 11.09 16.02
N ILE A 52 -2.07 10.11 16.89
CA ILE A 52 -3.24 10.13 17.78
C ILE A 52 -3.22 11.27 18.80
N LYS A 53 -2.07 11.92 18.99
CA LYS A 53 -1.93 13.11 19.86
C LYS A 53 -2.21 14.42 19.12
N ASP A 54 -2.27 14.39 17.81
CA ASP A 54 -2.58 15.53 16.97
C ASP A 54 -4.09 15.83 17.02
N ARG A 55 -4.44 17.04 17.38
CA ARG A 55 -5.84 17.49 17.49
C ARG A 55 -6.54 17.55 16.14
N ASP A 56 -5.84 17.94 15.10
CA ASP A 56 -6.41 18.06 13.76
C ASP A 56 -6.66 16.68 13.17
N PHE A 57 -5.74 15.74 13.42
CA PHE A 57 -5.94 14.34 13.07
C PHE A 57 -7.13 13.72 13.82
N LEU A 58 -7.26 13.95 15.12
CA LEU A 58 -8.43 13.50 15.88
C LEU A 58 -9.73 14.08 15.32
N THR A 59 -9.74 15.36 14.97
CA THR A 59 -10.89 16.01 14.34
C THR A 59 -11.22 15.36 12.99
N PHE A 60 -10.19 15.00 12.22
CA PHE A 60 -10.35 14.28 10.96
C PHE A 60 -10.96 12.88 11.18
N LEU A 61 -10.53 12.14 12.20
CA LEU A 61 -11.15 10.85 12.56
C LEU A 61 -12.62 11.00 12.97
N LEU A 62 -12.93 12.00 13.79
CA LEU A 62 -14.29 12.27 14.29
C LEU A 62 -15.29 12.64 13.18
N LYS A 63 -14.84 13.11 12.03
CA LYS A 63 -15.68 13.32 10.84
C LYS A 63 -16.36 12.05 10.33
N ALA A 64 -15.97 10.87 10.81
CA ALA A 64 -16.65 9.61 10.50
C ALA A 64 -17.96 9.40 11.28
N LEU A 65 -18.22 10.15 12.36
CA LEU A 65 -19.40 9.97 13.22
C LEU A 65 -20.75 9.92 12.50
N PRO A 66 -21.01 10.72 11.43
CA PRO A 66 -22.29 10.65 10.71
C PRO A 66 -22.47 9.36 9.90
N GLN A 67 -21.42 8.59 9.68
CA GLN A 67 -21.47 7.36 8.90
C GLN A 67 -21.95 6.20 9.79
N LYS A 68 -22.56 5.19 9.16
CA LYS A 68 -23.08 4.01 9.85
C LYS A 68 -22.31 2.74 9.46
N ALA A 69 -21.10 2.89 8.97
CA ALA A 69 -20.25 1.81 8.49
C ALA A 69 -18.78 2.12 8.78
N PRO A 70 -17.91 1.10 8.80
CA PRO A 70 -16.47 1.28 8.92
C PRO A 70 -15.95 2.25 7.86
N CYS A 71 -15.15 3.22 8.29
CA CYS A 71 -14.59 4.28 7.47
C CYS A 71 -13.07 4.17 7.47
N LEU A 72 -12.47 3.95 6.31
CA LEU A 72 -11.02 3.94 6.14
C LEU A 72 -10.50 5.36 5.95
N LYS A 73 -9.44 5.69 6.67
CA LYS A 73 -8.76 6.97 6.61
C LYS A 73 -7.26 6.75 6.57
N SER A 74 -6.56 7.50 5.74
CA SER A 74 -5.11 7.38 5.60
C SER A 74 -4.37 8.64 6.00
N ILE A 75 -3.09 8.50 6.25
CA ILE A 75 -2.11 9.57 6.34
C ILE A 75 -1.09 9.33 5.24
N HIS A 76 -0.95 10.28 4.31
CA HIS A 76 -0.05 10.19 3.15
C HIS A 76 -0.23 8.89 2.34
N GLN A 77 -1.44 8.33 2.28
CA GLN A 77 -1.77 7.07 1.59
C GLN A 77 -0.95 5.85 2.10
N LYS A 78 -0.33 5.93 3.28
CA LYS A 78 0.54 4.89 3.83
C LYS A 78 0.00 4.30 5.12
N ASP A 79 -0.26 5.16 6.10
CA ASP A 79 -0.71 4.77 7.43
C ASP A 79 -2.23 4.80 7.46
N ILE A 80 -2.85 3.64 7.50
CA ILE A 80 -4.30 3.49 7.34
C ILE A 80 -4.94 3.18 8.68
N TYR A 81 -6.02 3.88 8.97
CA TYR A 81 -6.85 3.71 10.14
C TYR A 81 -8.27 3.35 9.70
N CYS A 82 -8.88 2.39 10.38
CA CYS A 82 -10.32 2.17 10.27
C CYS A 82 -11.02 2.78 11.46
N VAL A 83 -12.05 3.58 11.19
CA VAL A 83 -12.93 4.18 12.19
C VAL A 83 -14.28 3.49 12.10
N VAL A 84 -14.71 2.87 13.19
CA VAL A 84 -16.05 2.30 13.33
C VAL A 84 -16.83 3.25 14.25
N PRO A 85 -17.80 4.01 13.70
CA PRO A 85 -18.60 4.95 14.48
C PRO A 85 -19.76 4.24 15.19
N ASP A 86 -20.03 4.68 16.41
CA ASP A 86 -21.23 4.35 17.19
C ASP A 86 -21.90 5.64 17.64
N GLN A 87 -23.08 5.54 18.26
CA GLN A 87 -23.87 6.70 18.69
C GLN A 87 -23.12 7.64 19.65
N ASN A 88 -22.28 7.08 20.52
CA ASN A 88 -21.62 7.80 21.62
C ASN A 88 -20.09 7.72 21.59
N ALA A 89 -19.52 6.99 20.63
CA ALA A 89 -18.09 6.73 20.57
C ALA A 89 -17.64 6.46 19.14
N ILE A 90 -16.33 6.53 18.92
CA ILE A 90 -15.67 5.95 17.74
C ILE A 90 -14.64 4.93 18.20
N TYR A 91 -14.54 3.86 17.43
CA TYR A 91 -13.53 2.82 17.61
C TYR A 91 -12.53 2.93 16.46
N VAL A 92 -11.26 3.00 16.78
CA VAL A 92 -10.20 3.24 15.79
C VAL A 92 -9.18 2.12 15.87
N ILE A 93 -8.94 1.46 14.75
CA ILE A 93 -7.92 0.42 14.61
C ILE A 93 -6.89 0.89 13.59
N GLY A 94 -5.63 0.90 13.96
CA GLY A 94 -4.53 1.35 13.11
C GLY A 94 -3.42 2.03 13.91
N PRO A 95 -2.34 2.47 13.23
CA PRO A 95 -2.14 2.41 11.79
C PRO A 95 -1.80 1.00 11.29
N VAL A 96 -2.21 0.71 10.06
CA VAL A 96 -1.81 -0.46 9.28
C VAL A 96 -1.42 -0.04 7.88
N SER A 97 -0.66 -0.87 7.16
CA SER A 97 -0.38 -0.70 5.74
C SER A 97 -0.88 -1.91 4.96
N PHE A 98 -1.15 -1.74 3.66
CA PHE A 98 -1.56 -2.85 2.81
C PHE A 98 -0.45 -3.22 1.82
N ALA A 99 -0.34 -4.51 1.50
CA ALA A 99 0.61 -5.01 0.51
C ALA A 99 0.27 -4.53 -0.92
N SER A 100 -1.02 -4.37 -1.21
CA SER A 100 -1.52 -3.79 -2.46
C SER A 100 -1.67 -2.29 -2.33
N SER A 101 -1.40 -1.55 -3.41
CA SER A 101 -1.63 -0.11 -3.45
C SER A 101 -3.13 0.17 -3.39
N VAL A 102 -3.58 0.73 -2.28
CA VAL A 102 -4.96 1.16 -2.07
C VAL A 102 -4.96 2.68 -2.02
N TYR A 103 -5.76 3.31 -2.88
CA TYR A 103 -5.95 4.76 -2.85
C TYR A 103 -7.19 5.10 -2.04
N LEU A 104 -7.03 5.90 -1.00
CA LEU A 104 -8.11 6.35 -0.13
C LEU A 104 -8.43 7.81 -0.40
N ILE A 105 -9.71 8.14 -0.62
CA ILE A 105 -10.17 9.53 -0.80
C ILE A 105 -10.02 10.31 0.51
N CYS A 106 -10.24 9.64 1.65
CA CYS A 106 -10.09 10.24 2.96
C CYS A 106 -8.63 10.19 3.42
N ASP A 107 -7.78 11.04 2.85
CA ASP A 107 -6.38 11.18 3.22
C ASP A 107 -6.13 12.44 4.06
N TYR A 108 -5.27 12.32 5.06
CA TYR A 108 -4.84 13.42 5.91
C TYR A 108 -3.45 13.86 5.50
N ASP A 109 -3.34 15.10 5.05
CA ASP A 109 -2.06 15.71 4.71
C ASP A 109 -1.45 16.31 5.98
N ALA A 110 -0.56 15.57 6.62
CA ALA A 110 0.14 16.02 7.81
C ALA A 110 1.32 16.93 7.41
N LEU A 111 1.06 18.21 7.21
CA LEU A 111 2.05 19.20 6.76
C LEU A 111 3.25 19.42 7.71
N THR A 112 3.31 18.81 8.89
CA THR A 112 4.22 19.24 9.95
C THR A 112 4.89 18.16 10.80
N LEU A 113 4.75 16.89 10.48
CA LEU A 113 5.49 15.85 11.20
C LEU A 113 6.75 15.46 10.43
N GLU A 114 7.73 16.37 10.44
CA GLU A 114 9.13 16.05 10.22
C GLU A 114 9.59 15.19 11.40
N GLU A 115 9.49 13.90 11.26
CA GLU A 115 10.41 12.95 11.87
C GLU A 115 10.09 11.60 11.24
N GLU A 116 10.91 11.20 10.29
CA GLU A 116 11.11 9.81 9.90
C GLU A 116 11.71 9.02 11.08
N ILE A 117 10.92 8.88 12.12
CA ILE A 117 11.15 7.76 13.03
C ILE A 117 10.71 6.54 12.23
N GLU A 118 11.59 5.58 12.02
CA GLU A 118 11.24 4.27 11.47
C GLU A 118 10.07 3.71 12.27
N LYS A 119 8.87 4.02 11.81
CA LYS A 119 7.64 3.52 12.41
C LYS A 119 7.41 2.12 11.88
N TYR A 120 7.43 1.16 12.76
CA TYR A 120 6.89 -0.14 12.42
C TYR A 120 5.37 -0.02 12.26
N VAL A 121 4.91 -0.05 11.01
CA VAL A 121 3.49 -0.16 10.66
C VAL A 121 3.27 -1.57 10.12
N PRO A 122 2.41 -2.38 10.76
CA PRO A 122 2.18 -3.75 10.30
C PRO A 122 1.55 -3.75 8.92
N GLN A 123 2.07 -4.61 8.06
CA GLN A 123 1.51 -4.84 6.72
C GLN A 123 0.48 -5.97 6.81
N ILE A 124 -0.73 -5.69 6.35
CA ILE A 124 -1.88 -6.58 6.47
C ILE A 124 -2.54 -6.75 5.11
N ASP A 125 -3.18 -7.90 4.91
CA ASP A 125 -4.03 -8.15 3.76
C ASP A 125 -5.35 -7.37 3.88
N LEU A 126 -5.71 -6.61 2.83
CA LEU A 126 -6.89 -5.75 2.85
C LEU A 126 -8.20 -6.53 3.08
N PRO A 127 -8.50 -7.62 2.35
CA PRO A 127 -9.69 -8.43 2.61
C PRO A 127 -9.81 -8.88 4.06
N ALA A 128 -8.75 -9.45 4.62
CA ALA A 128 -8.73 -9.92 6.01
C ALA A 128 -8.95 -8.77 7.01
N TYR A 129 -8.37 -7.60 6.74
CA TYR A 129 -8.58 -6.42 7.57
C TYR A 129 -10.04 -5.93 7.51
N LEU A 130 -10.65 -5.91 6.32
CA LEU A 130 -12.04 -5.51 6.16
C LEU A 130 -13.00 -6.46 6.88
N GLU A 131 -12.76 -7.77 6.83
CA GLU A 131 -13.55 -8.77 7.58
C GLU A 131 -13.50 -8.51 9.08
N ASP A 132 -12.31 -8.22 9.63
CA ASP A 132 -12.16 -7.87 11.04
C ASP A 132 -12.90 -6.58 11.42
N MET A 133 -12.91 -5.58 10.52
CA MET A 133 -13.60 -4.32 10.76
C MET A 133 -15.12 -4.46 10.63
N ILE A 134 -15.60 -5.31 9.73
CA ILE A 134 -17.02 -5.68 9.63
C ILE A 134 -17.47 -6.41 10.90
N PHE A 135 -16.66 -7.35 11.38
CA PHE A 135 -16.94 -8.04 12.63
C PHE A 135 -16.99 -7.07 13.81
N LEU A 136 -16.02 -6.14 13.93
CA LEU A 136 -16.04 -5.09 14.94
C LEU A 136 -17.31 -4.24 14.83
N ASN A 137 -17.67 -3.81 13.61
CA ASN A 137 -18.89 -3.04 13.38
C ASN A 137 -20.14 -3.78 13.83
N HIS A 138 -20.25 -5.05 13.47
CA HIS A 138 -21.41 -5.87 13.87
C HIS A 138 -21.51 -6.02 15.39
N MET A 139 -20.40 -6.26 16.06
CA MET A 139 -20.37 -6.39 17.53
C MET A 139 -20.74 -5.09 18.24
N ILE A 140 -20.38 -3.94 17.68
CA ILE A 140 -20.64 -2.62 18.28
C ILE A 140 -22.04 -2.08 17.94
N THR A 141 -22.45 -2.21 16.67
CA THR A 141 -23.66 -1.54 16.16
C THR A 141 -24.82 -2.50 15.90
N GLY A 142 -24.58 -3.80 15.88
CA GLY A 142 -25.54 -4.83 15.46
C GLY A 142 -25.83 -4.83 13.95
N VAL A 143 -25.15 -4.00 13.15
CA VAL A 143 -25.39 -3.89 11.71
C VAL A 143 -24.52 -4.89 10.97
N GLU A 144 -25.16 -5.73 10.14
CA GLU A 144 -24.46 -6.64 9.23
C GLU A 144 -24.10 -5.90 7.94
N LEU A 145 -22.85 -6.02 7.53
CA LEU A 145 -22.31 -5.44 6.30
C LEU A 145 -21.53 -6.49 5.51
N THR A 146 -21.51 -6.34 4.19
CA THR A 146 -20.61 -7.13 3.33
C THR A 146 -19.33 -6.35 3.01
N VAL A 147 -18.28 -7.08 2.59
CA VAL A 147 -17.02 -6.47 2.16
C VAL A 147 -17.26 -5.48 1.02
N GLU A 148 -18.11 -5.81 0.05
CA GLU A 148 -18.45 -4.95 -1.09
C GLU A 148 -19.14 -3.65 -0.64
N GLN A 149 -19.99 -3.73 0.39
CA GLN A 149 -20.63 -2.53 0.94
C GLN A 149 -19.61 -1.61 1.60
N VAL A 150 -18.66 -2.18 2.36
CA VAL A 150 -17.60 -1.39 3.00
C VAL A 150 -16.66 -0.79 1.95
N ILE A 151 -16.27 -1.55 0.93
CA ILE A 151 -15.48 -1.06 -0.21
C ILE A 151 -16.19 0.11 -0.89
N ARG A 152 -17.48 -0.03 -1.19
CA ARG A 152 -18.29 1.02 -1.83
C ARG A 152 -18.43 2.26 -0.95
N ASN A 153 -18.69 2.08 0.35
CA ASN A 153 -18.87 3.19 1.29
C ASN A 153 -17.58 4.00 1.52
N ASN A 154 -16.44 3.37 1.37
CA ASN A 154 -15.13 4.03 1.49
C ASN A 154 -14.64 4.61 0.17
N CYS A 155 -15.44 4.50 -0.91
CA CYS A 155 -15.03 4.92 -2.23
C CYS A 155 -13.58 4.47 -2.49
N LEU A 156 -13.31 3.19 -2.31
CA LEU A 156 -12.12 2.57 -2.87
C LEU A 156 -12.34 2.64 -4.39
N ASN A 157 -11.81 3.69 -4.99
CA ASN A 157 -12.43 4.45 -6.06
C ASN A 157 -12.56 3.65 -7.36
N PRO A 158 -13.80 3.32 -7.82
CA PRO A 158 -14.01 2.86 -9.19
C PRO A 158 -13.55 3.89 -10.23
N GLU A 159 -13.64 5.21 -9.93
CA GLU A 159 -13.15 6.24 -10.86
C GLU A 159 -11.63 6.24 -11.03
N HIS A 160 -10.86 5.76 -10.03
CA HIS A 160 -9.41 5.62 -10.19
C HIS A 160 -9.09 4.34 -10.97
N GLU A 161 -9.79 3.25 -10.73
CA GLU A 161 -9.70 2.04 -11.55
C GLU A 161 -10.14 2.34 -12.99
N GLU A 162 -11.26 3.03 -13.19
CA GLU A 162 -11.70 3.46 -14.53
C GLU A 162 -10.70 4.44 -15.17
N LYS A 163 -10.15 5.40 -14.43
CA LYS A 163 -9.09 6.29 -14.93
C LYS A 163 -7.80 5.56 -15.26
N VAL A 164 -7.36 4.65 -14.39
CA VAL A 164 -6.16 3.83 -14.64
C VAL A 164 -6.42 2.90 -15.82
N GLN A 165 -7.57 2.24 -15.87
CA GLN A 165 -7.97 1.38 -16.97
C GLN A 165 -8.11 2.17 -18.28
N LYS A 166 -8.73 3.35 -18.21
CA LYS A 166 -8.86 4.25 -19.37
C LYS A 166 -7.49 4.75 -19.83
N ASN A 167 -6.65 5.26 -18.94
CA ASN A 167 -5.30 5.68 -19.27
C ASN A 167 -4.46 4.53 -19.83
N PHE A 168 -4.60 3.32 -19.30
CA PHE A 168 -3.93 2.13 -19.81
C PHE A 168 -4.44 1.78 -21.22
N ASN A 169 -5.75 1.79 -21.43
CA ASN A 169 -6.35 1.56 -22.75
C ASN A 169 -5.98 2.66 -23.75
N ASP A 170 -5.94 3.94 -23.32
CA ASP A 170 -5.53 5.06 -24.17
C ASP A 170 -4.06 4.91 -24.57
N ILE A 171 -3.17 4.50 -23.65
CA ILE A 171 -1.75 4.22 -23.93
C ILE A 171 -1.60 3.05 -24.90
N LEU A 172 -2.35 1.96 -24.69
CA LEU A 172 -2.35 0.80 -25.61
C LEU A 172 -2.85 1.19 -26.99
N PHE A 173 -3.92 1.99 -27.05
CA PHE A 173 -4.51 2.46 -28.30
C PHE A 173 -3.54 3.40 -29.04
N GLU A 174 -2.95 4.39 -28.35
CA GLU A 174 -1.93 5.28 -28.92
C GLU A 174 -0.70 4.51 -29.40
N ASN A 175 -0.23 3.51 -28.68
CA ASN A 175 0.88 2.68 -29.11
C ASN A 175 0.52 1.86 -30.34
N HIS A 176 -0.72 1.36 -30.43
CA HIS A 176 -1.19 0.60 -31.59
C HIS A 176 -1.40 1.49 -32.82
N GLU A 177 -1.98 2.71 -32.65
CA GLU A 177 -2.18 3.65 -33.78
C GLU A 177 -0.86 4.23 -34.28
N ASN A 178 0.10 4.48 -33.40
CA ASN A 178 1.41 5.03 -33.76
C ASN A 178 2.43 3.97 -34.19
N ASN A 179 2.01 2.70 -34.31
CA ASN A 179 2.89 1.56 -34.66
C ASN A 179 4.15 1.49 -33.78
N LYS A 180 4.03 1.93 -32.52
CA LYS A 180 5.10 1.85 -31.54
C LYS A 180 5.15 0.44 -30.95
N HIS A 181 6.05 -0.36 -31.46
CA HIS A 181 6.36 -1.66 -30.92
C HIS A 181 7.61 -1.56 -30.03
N HIS A 182 7.57 -2.22 -28.88
CA HIS A 182 8.79 -2.45 -28.12
C HIS A 182 9.69 -3.45 -28.83
N ASN A 183 10.98 -3.41 -28.51
CA ASN A 183 11.89 -4.44 -28.99
C ASN A 183 11.34 -5.84 -28.65
N PRO A 184 11.47 -6.82 -29.56
CA PRO A 184 10.99 -8.17 -29.32
C PRO A 184 11.64 -8.78 -28.07
N TYR A 185 10.85 -9.45 -27.25
CA TYR A 185 11.36 -10.15 -26.04
C TYR A 185 12.42 -11.20 -26.38
N ASP A 186 12.36 -11.78 -27.58
CA ASP A 186 13.36 -12.71 -28.09
C ASP A 186 14.77 -12.11 -28.20
N GLN A 187 14.88 -10.78 -28.45
CA GLN A 187 16.16 -10.09 -28.44
C GLN A 187 16.74 -10.08 -27.03
N GLU A 188 15.94 -9.70 -26.05
CA GLU A 188 16.35 -9.70 -24.65
C GLU A 188 16.83 -11.09 -24.21
N LEU A 189 16.10 -12.13 -24.59
CA LEU A 189 16.48 -13.51 -24.29
C LEU A 189 17.83 -13.89 -24.95
N ARG A 190 18.09 -13.47 -26.18
CA ARG A 190 19.39 -13.74 -26.87
C ARG A 190 20.53 -12.96 -26.22
N GLU A 191 20.31 -11.68 -25.92
CA GLU A 191 21.29 -10.79 -25.32
C GLU A 191 21.71 -11.29 -23.93
N PHE A 192 20.75 -11.46 -23.01
CA PHE A 192 21.09 -11.94 -21.66
C PHE A 192 21.41 -13.42 -21.59
N GLY A 193 20.90 -14.25 -22.51
CA GLY A 193 21.29 -15.64 -22.66
C GLY A 193 22.75 -15.80 -23.10
N SER A 194 23.25 -14.90 -23.96
CA SER A 194 24.67 -14.90 -24.34
C SER A 194 25.60 -14.53 -23.18
N ILE A 195 25.19 -13.61 -22.32
CA ILE A 195 25.89 -13.26 -21.07
C ILE A 195 25.92 -14.46 -20.12
N GLU A 196 24.76 -15.12 -19.92
CA GLU A 196 24.62 -16.30 -19.07
C GLU A 196 25.55 -17.46 -19.57
N ASN A 197 25.65 -17.63 -20.87
CA ASN A 197 26.48 -18.67 -21.47
C ASN A 197 27.96 -18.27 -21.69
N GLY A 198 28.32 -17.01 -21.43
CA GLY A 198 29.66 -16.48 -21.68
C GLY A 198 30.02 -16.40 -23.17
N ASP A 199 29.01 -16.30 -24.05
CA ASP A 199 29.18 -16.24 -25.52
C ASP A 199 29.29 -14.79 -26.00
N LEU A 200 30.51 -14.28 -26.05
CA LEU A 200 30.81 -12.92 -26.50
C LEU A 200 30.43 -12.68 -27.97
N ILE A 201 30.57 -13.68 -28.80
CA ILE A 201 30.27 -13.56 -30.24
C ILE A 201 28.76 -13.39 -30.43
N GLN A 202 27.97 -14.17 -29.70
CA GLN A 202 26.52 -14.05 -29.76
C GLN A 202 26.03 -12.74 -29.13
N LEU A 203 26.68 -12.26 -28.07
CA LEU A 203 26.38 -10.98 -27.47
C LEU A 203 26.60 -9.83 -28.46
N GLU A 204 27.78 -9.80 -29.13
CA GLU A 204 28.06 -8.77 -30.12
C GLU A 204 27.06 -8.78 -31.28
N LYS A 205 26.64 -9.98 -31.73
CA LYS A 205 25.61 -10.11 -32.77
C LYS A 205 24.27 -9.57 -32.31
N SER A 206 23.82 -9.94 -31.11
CA SER A 206 22.54 -9.49 -30.61
C SER A 206 22.48 -7.95 -30.37
N MET A 207 23.60 -7.35 -29.99
CA MET A 207 23.71 -5.88 -29.84
C MET A 207 23.75 -5.13 -31.19
N GLN A 208 24.10 -5.80 -32.28
CA GLN A 208 24.14 -5.22 -33.64
C GLN A 208 22.85 -5.48 -34.44
N GLU A 209 21.94 -6.27 -33.91
CA GLU A 209 20.65 -6.51 -34.53
C GLU A 209 19.86 -5.18 -34.60
N ASP A 210 19.37 -4.85 -35.79
CA ASP A 210 18.54 -3.68 -36.01
C ASP A 210 17.07 -4.06 -35.86
N TYR A 211 16.38 -3.41 -34.95
CA TYR A 211 14.98 -3.66 -34.67
C TYR A 211 14.14 -2.40 -34.88
N ASP A 212 12.99 -2.57 -35.49
CA ASP A 212 12.00 -1.49 -35.66
C ASP A 212 11.32 -1.07 -34.33
N GLY A 213 11.72 -1.68 -33.20
CA GLY A 213 11.21 -1.41 -31.88
C GLY A 213 11.81 -0.20 -31.20
N THR A 214 11.14 0.30 -30.19
CA THR A 214 11.61 1.40 -29.34
C THR A 214 11.86 0.91 -27.91
N LEU A 215 12.94 1.42 -27.31
CA LEU A 215 13.19 1.22 -25.90
C LEU A 215 12.11 1.92 -25.06
N GLY A 216 11.73 1.33 -23.94
CA GLY A 216 10.75 1.90 -23.02
C GLY A 216 11.15 3.29 -22.52
N THR A 217 10.17 4.13 -22.25
CA THR A 217 10.40 5.47 -21.69
C THR A 217 10.23 5.43 -20.18
N LEU A 218 11.35 5.53 -19.43
CA LEU A 218 11.40 5.49 -17.98
C LEU A 218 11.45 6.88 -17.32
N ALA A 219 11.63 7.94 -18.12
CA ALA A 219 11.59 9.33 -17.67
C ALA A 219 11.28 10.28 -18.83
N LYS A 220 10.67 11.43 -18.54
CA LYS A 220 10.39 12.49 -19.52
C LYS A 220 11.67 13.20 -19.99
N ASP A 221 12.64 13.37 -19.11
CA ASP A 221 13.96 13.95 -19.45
C ASP A 221 14.81 12.91 -20.16
N PRO A 222 15.36 13.22 -21.36
CA PRO A 222 16.12 12.24 -22.18
C PRO A 222 17.37 11.69 -21.48
N LEU A 223 18.12 12.53 -20.77
CA LEU A 223 19.33 12.10 -20.06
C LEU A 223 18.99 11.20 -18.89
N ARG A 224 17.93 11.55 -18.15
CA ARG A 224 17.44 10.73 -17.05
C ARG A 224 16.88 9.41 -17.56
N ASN A 225 16.19 9.42 -18.70
CA ASN A 225 15.71 8.22 -19.36
C ASN A 225 16.86 7.26 -19.71
N LEU A 226 17.90 7.78 -20.33
CA LEU A 226 19.09 7.00 -20.70
C LEU A 226 19.78 6.40 -19.46
N LYS A 227 19.93 7.17 -18.38
CA LYS A 227 20.51 6.67 -17.12
C LYS A 227 19.65 5.58 -16.51
N ASN A 228 18.32 5.73 -16.49
CA ASN A 228 17.42 4.72 -15.96
C ASN A 228 17.48 3.42 -16.77
N LEU A 229 17.51 3.52 -18.11
CA LEU A 229 17.69 2.37 -19.00
C LEU A 229 19.04 1.68 -18.75
N GLY A 230 20.12 2.44 -18.56
CA GLY A 230 21.44 1.89 -18.21
C GLY A 230 21.42 1.10 -16.90
N ILE A 231 20.75 1.63 -15.86
CA ILE A 231 20.59 0.92 -14.57
C ILE A 231 19.85 -0.41 -14.77
N VAL A 232 18.75 -0.41 -15.55
CA VAL A 232 17.99 -1.63 -15.85
C VAL A 232 18.87 -2.64 -16.60
N LEU A 233 19.57 -2.20 -17.63
CA LEU A 233 20.45 -3.05 -18.44
C LEU A 233 21.53 -3.71 -17.58
N VAL A 234 22.26 -2.92 -16.78
CA VAL A 234 23.31 -3.41 -15.88
C VAL A 234 22.75 -4.40 -14.85
N THR A 235 21.57 -4.12 -14.33
CA THR A 235 20.90 -5.02 -13.39
C THR A 235 20.57 -6.37 -14.01
N LEU A 236 19.99 -6.38 -15.21
CA LEU A 236 19.65 -7.61 -15.93
C LEU A 236 20.89 -8.39 -16.33
N ALA A 237 21.92 -7.72 -16.84
CA ALA A 237 23.21 -8.32 -17.19
C ALA A 237 23.90 -8.96 -15.96
N SER A 238 23.91 -8.27 -14.83
CA SER A 238 24.43 -8.78 -13.56
C SER A 238 23.70 -10.07 -13.13
N ARG A 239 22.38 -10.11 -13.25
CA ARG A 239 21.60 -11.32 -12.93
C ARG A 239 21.87 -12.48 -13.91
N ALA A 240 22.02 -12.17 -15.20
CA ALA A 240 22.39 -13.18 -16.21
C ALA A 240 23.77 -13.77 -15.92
N ALA A 241 24.77 -12.94 -15.62
CA ALA A 241 26.12 -13.40 -15.26
C ALA A 241 26.12 -14.30 -14.02
N ILE A 242 25.32 -14.00 -13.00
CA ILE A 242 25.17 -14.86 -11.81
C ILE A 242 24.56 -16.21 -12.19
N ARG A 243 23.55 -16.25 -13.05
CA ARG A 243 22.97 -17.51 -13.54
C ARG A 243 23.99 -18.32 -14.35
N GLY A 244 24.87 -17.64 -15.07
CA GLY A 244 26.00 -18.25 -15.80
C GLY A 244 27.14 -18.75 -14.91
N GLY A 245 27.06 -18.58 -13.59
CA GLY A 245 28.02 -19.10 -12.62
C GLY A 245 29.00 -18.07 -12.06
N LEU A 246 28.89 -16.78 -12.43
CA LEU A 246 29.71 -15.74 -11.80
C LEU A 246 29.26 -15.59 -10.34
N SER A 247 30.21 -15.39 -9.40
CA SER A 247 29.85 -15.19 -8.00
C SER A 247 29.06 -13.88 -7.83
N PRO A 248 28.02 -13.87 -6.99
CA PRO A 248 27.22 -12.67 -6.78
C PRO A 248 28.03 -11.45 -6.37
N GLU A 249 29.03 -11.63 -5.50
CA GLU A 249 29.91 -10.56 -5.01
C GLU A 249 30.70 -9.89 -6.15
N ILE A 250 31.27 -10.71 -7.07
CA ILE A 250 31.99 -10.21 -8.24
C ILE A 250 31.02 -9.48 -9.16
N SER A 251 29.84 -10.06 -9.41
CA SER A 251 28.85 -9.47 -10.30
C SER A 251 28.33 -8.13 -9.80
N PHE A 252 28.06 -8.00 -8.50
CA PHE A 252 27.62 -6.75 -7.90
C PHE A 252 28.73 -5.69 -7.91
N SER A 253 29.98 -6.08 -7.59
CA SER A 253 31.11 -5.16 -7.65
C SER A 253 31.36 -4.61 -9.07
N LEU A 254 31.12 -5.42 -10.11
CA LEU A 254 31.18 -4.96 -11.49
C LEU A 254 30.02 -4.04 -11.86
N SER A 255 28.84 -4.24 -11.30
CA SER A 255 27.67 -3.39 -11.57
C SER A 255 27.72 -2.02 -10.87
N ASP A 256 28.52 -1.90 -9.83
CA ASP A 256 28.69 -0.67 -9.04
C ASP A 256 29.84 0.24 -9.58
N SER A 257 30.60 -0.24 -10.55
CA SER A 257 31.73 0.47 -11.16
C SER A 257 31.34 1.26 -12.40
#